data_247870f32fefefdf20479c48a45dfd26
#
_entry.id   247870f32fefefdf20479c48a45dfd26
#
_cell.length_a   1.000
_cell.length_b   1.000
_cell.length_c   1.000
_cell.angle_alpha   90.00
_cell.angle_beta   90.00
_cell.angle_gamma   90.00
#
_symmetry.space_group_name_H-M   'P 1'
#
loop_
_entity.id
_entity.type
_entity.pdbx_description
1 polymer ?
#
loop_
_entity_poly.entity_id
_entity_poly.type
_entity_poly.pdbx_seq_one_letter_code
_entity_poly.pdbx_strand_id
1 'polypeptide(L)'
;NQFIVHLTPVVLVVTAVVLAAVVIVKRHELKTGANARQAVALTDASRAILEPKRLRNAMIVFVLVLLGFFTGNLTHIEPGLVAICGAFLMTLVCRLSVAEMLEKVEWTTILFFCGLFTMIGALELNGVFTKLGHLMVEMTQGNFALTMMIILWGAAILSAVVDNIPLVIAMIPLINSIIPTFAKSMYGIDMPEDYLTNTAYAIPTEVAEHIREPLFWSLALGACLG
;
A
#
# COMPACT_ATOMS: atom_id res chain seq x y z
N ASN A 1 -7.97 -4.07 -8.39
CA ASN A 1 -9.37 -3.61 -8.22
C ASN A 1 -10.07 -4.20 -6.99
N GLN A 2 -9.61 -5.32 -6.43
CA GLN A 2 -10.19 -5.90 -5.20
C GLN A 2 -10.14 -4.91 -4.04
N PHE A 3 -9.01 -4.20 -3.84
CA PHE A 3 -8.89 -3.16 -2.81
C PHE A 3 -9.97 -2.08 -2.94
N ILE A 4 -10.24 -1.60 -4.14
CA ILE A 4 -11.27 -0.56 -4.35
C ILE A 4 -12.65 -1.10 -4.00
N VAL A 5 -12.99 -2.31 -4.43
CA VAL A 5 -14.33 -2.89 -4.23
C VAL A 5 -14.57 -3.24 -2.76
N HIS A 6 -13.60 -3.85 -2.10
CA HIS A 6 -13.78 -4.37 -0.74
C HIS A 6 -13.37 -3.38 0.36
N LEU A 7 -12.30 -2.59 0.16
CA LEU A 7 -11.82 -1.66 1.17
C LEU A 7 -12.55 -0.32 1.16
N THR A 8 -12.94 0.19 -0.01
CA THR A 8 -13.58 1.52 -0.10
C THR A 8 -14.84 1.64 0.76
N PRO A 9 -15.78 0.68 0.77
CA PRO A 9 -16.96 0.78 1.63
C PRO A 9 -16.59 0.83 3.11
N VAL A 10 -15.64 0.00 3.54
CA VAL A 10 -15.17 -0.05 4.94
C VAL A 10 -14.51 1.26 5.33
N VAL A 11 -13.59 1.78 4.50
CA VAL A 11 -12.89 3.04 4.74
C VAL A 11 -13.89 4.21 4.79
N LEU A 12 -14.88 4.26 3.90
CA LEU A 12 -15.90 5.30 3.91
C LEU A 12 -16.73 5.29 5.19
N VAL A 13 -17.16 4.11 5.66
CA VAL A 13 -17.91 3.96 6.91
C VAL A 13 -17.07 4.39 8.10
N VAL A 14 -15.83 3.89 8.21
CA VAL A 14 -14.91 4.25 9.32
C VAL A 14 -14.63 5.76 9.31
N THR A 15 -14.32 6.33 8.14
CA THR A 15 -14.08 7.77 8.00
C THR A 15 -15.30 8.58 8.40
N ALA A 16 -16.50 8.18 7.98
CA ALA A 16 -17.74 8.85 8.37
C ALA A 16 -17.97 8.80 9.89
N VAL A 17 -17.71 7.65 10.52
CA VAL A 17 -17.83 7.49 11.99
C VAL A 17 -16.82 8.36 12.72
N VAL A 18 -15.55 8.35 12.28
CA VAL A 18 -14.49 9.18 12.89
C VAL A 18 -14.80 10.67 12.71
N LEU A 19 -15.22 11.10 11.52
CA LEU A 19 -15.61 12.50 11.29
C LEU A 19 -16.80 12.89 12.15
N ALA A 20 -17.82 12.04 12.25
CA ALA A 20 -18.97 12.28 13.13
C ALA A 20 -18.54 12.41 14.60
N ALA A 21 -17.68 11.51 15.08
CA ALA A 21 -17.12 11.57 16.43
C ALA A 21 -16.34 12.87 16.68
N VAL A 22 -15.45 13.25 15.75
CA VAL A 22 -14.68 14.50 15.83
C VAL A 22 -15.62 15.71 15.85
N VAL A 23 -16.62 15.74 14.97
CA VAL A 23 -17.60 16.83 14.92
C VAL A 23 -18.41 16.92 16.23
N ILE A 24 -18.82 15.77 16.81
CA ILE A 24 -19.58 15.75 18.06
C ILE A 24 -18.71 16.22 19.23
N VAL A 25 -17.50 15.69 19.36
CA VAL A 25 -16.57 16.02 20.46
C VAL A 25 -16.06 17.46 20.35
N LYS A 26 -15.68 17.87 19.15
CA LYS A 26 -15.07 19.18 18.88
C LYS A 26 -16.07 20.25 18.42
N ARG A 27 -17.39 20.01 18.48
CA ARG A 27 -18.40 20.93 17.94
C ARG A 27 -18.35 22.36 18.54
N HIS A 28 -17.83 22.51 19.75
CA HIS A 28 -17.61 23.81 20.35
C HIS A 28 -16.38 24.54 19.80
N GLU A 29 -15.32 23.81 19.49
CA GLU A 29 -14.07 24.34 18.90
C GLU A 29 -14.24 24.62 17.41
N LEU A 30 -15.09 23.84 16.71
CA LEU A 30 -15.37 23.98 15.28
C LEU A 30 -16.25 25.20 14.95
N LYS A 31 -16.79 25.90 15.95
CA LYS A 31 -17.47 27.18 15.74
C LYS A 31 -16.42 28.25 15.39
N THR A 32 -16.15 28.36 14.10
CA THR A 32 -15.24 29.38 13.56
C THR A 32 -15.72 30.76 13.94
N GLY A 33 -14.95 31.49 14.74
CA GLY A 33 -15.27 32.88 15.11
C GLY A 33 -15.39 33.78 13.87
N ALA A 34 -16.18 34.83 13.96
CA ALA A 34 -16.38 35.80 12.87
C ALA A 34 -15.03 36.34 12.32
N ASN A 35 -14.07 36.52 13.22
CA ASN A 35 -12.72 37.01 12.86
C ASN A 35 -11.93 36.01 11.96
N ALA A 36 -12.05 34.69 12.17
CA ALA A 36 -11.39 33.71 11.34
C ALA A 36 -12.04 33.62 9.94
N ARG A 37 -13.36 33.76 9.85
CA ARG A 37 -14.05 33.86 8.55
C ARG A 37 -13.65 35.09 7.79
N GLN A 38 -13.50 36.24 8.45
CA GLN A 38 -13.00 37.46 7.83
C GLN A 38 -11.57 37.35 7.41
N ALA A 39 -10.69 36.74 8.20
CA ALA A 39 -9.30 36.48 7.83
C ALA A 39 -9.19 35.60 6.56
N VAL A 40 -9.99 34.55 6.46
CA VAL A 40 -10.04 33.71 5.26
C VAL A 40 -10.64 34.45 4.06
N ALA A 41 -11.66 35.25 4.26
CA ALA A 41 -12.28 36.05 3.20
C ALA A 41 -11.35 37.17 2.66
N LEU A 42 -10.44 37.68 3.49
CA LEU A 42 -9.41 38.65 3.11
C LEU A 42 -8.20 38.02 2.43
N THR A 43 -8.07 36.69 2.51
CA THR A 43 -7.01 35.96 1.82
C THR A 43 -7.39 35.79 0.36
N ASP A 44 -6.81 36.60 -0.49
CA ASP A 44 -6.99 36.51 -1.94
C ASP A 44 -6.28 35.27 -2.48
N ALA A 45 -7.03 34.17 -2.66
CA ALA A 45 -6.50 32.91 -3.17
C ALA A 45 -5.85 33.05 -4.58
N SER A 46 -6.24 34.09 -5.32
CA SER A 46 -5.66 34.35 -6.64
C SER A 46 -4.19 34.74 -6.56
N ARG A 47 -3.77 35.34 -5.44
CA ARG A 47 -2.35 35.71 -5.21
C ARG A 47 -1.45 34.52 -4.91
N ALA A 48 -2.01 33.38 -4.53
CA ALA A 48 -1.25 32.13 -4.34
C ALA A 48 -0.85 31.48 -5.67
N ILE A 49 -1.55 31.84 -6.76
CA ILE A 49 -1.28 31.29 -8.10
C ILE A 49 -0.37 32.26 -8.86
N LEU A 50 0.93 32.09 -8.74
CA LEU A 50 1.92 32.92 -9.41
C LEU A 50 1.91 32.73 -10.92
N GLU A 51 1.69 31.51 -11.40
CA GLU A 51 1.74 31.14 -12.81
C GLU A 51 0.54 30.27 -13.23
N PRO A 52 -0.63 30.86 -13.58
CA PRO A 52 -1.84 30.09 -13.85
C PRO A 52 -1.73 29.15 -15.06
N LYS A 53 -0.91 29.51 -16.05
CA LYS A 53 -0.67 28.65 -17.22
C LYS A 53 0.10 27.40 -16.84
N ARG A 54 1.15 27.51 -16.02
CA ARG A 54 1.92 26.36 -15.53
C ARG A 54 1.06 25.47 -14.65
N LEU A 55 0.28 26.06 -13.73
CA LEU A 55 -0.64 25.30 -12.88
C LEU A 55 -1.63 24.49 -13.71
N ARG A 56 -2.26 25.12 -14.72
CA ARG A 56 -3.19 24.41 -15.60
C ARG A 56 -2.52 23.23 -16.32
N ASN A 57 -1.32 23.45 -16.86
CA ASN A 57 -0.58 22.40 -17.54
C ASN A 57 -0.18 21.26 -16.57
N ALA A 58 0.26 21.61 -15.37
CA ALA A 58 0.55 20.64 -14.33
C ALA A 58 -0.68 19.81 -13.95
N MET A 59 -1.85 20.44 -13.80
CA MET A 59 -3.11 19.75 -13.52
C MET A 59 -3.52 18.79 -14.63
N ILE A 60 -3.33 19.17 -15.90
CA ILE A 60 -3.61 18.29 -17.04
C ILE A 60 -2.72 17.04 -16.98
N VAL A 61 -1.40 17.22 -16.79
CA VAL A 61 -0.48 16.08 -16.66
C VAL A 61 -0.82 15.21 -15.45
N PHE A 62 -1.13 15.84 -14.32
CA PHE A 62 -1.54 15.11 -13.11
C PHE A 62 -2.79 14.24 -13.34
N VAL A 63 -3.81 14.79 -13.99
CA VAL A 63 -5.03 14.03 -14.36
C VAL A 63 -4.68 12.89 -15.32
N LEU A 64 -3.80 13.10 -16.31
CA LEU A 64 -3.34 12.05 -17.21
C LEU A 64 -2.63 10.91 -16.46
N VAL A 65 -1.78 11.24 -15.49
CA VAL A 65 -1.10 10.23 -14.65
C VAL A 65 -2.12 9.45 -13.82
N LEU A 66 -3.09 10.13 -13.21
CA LEU A 66 -4.17 9.45 -12.49
C LEU A 66 -4.97 8.51 -13.39
N LEU A 67 -5.34 8.96 -14.58
CA LEU A 67 -5.99 8.10 -15.57
C LEU A 67 -5.11 6.90 -15.94
N GLY A 68 -3.80 7.10 -16.08
CA GLY A 68 -2.84 6.02 -16.31
C GLY A 68 -2.85 4.98 -15.19
N PHE A 69 -2.92 5.38 -13.93
CA PHE A 69 -3.05 4.45 -12.79
C PHE A 69 -4.37 3.66 -12.83
N PHE A 70 -5.49 4.32 -13.15
CA PHE A 70 -6.78 3.64 -13.23
C PHE A 70 -6.89 2.68 -14.42
N THR A 71 -6.23 3.02 -15.54
CA THR A 71 -6.24 2.18 -16.76
C THR A 71 -5.15 1.11 -16.75
N GLY A 72 -4.24 1.11 -15.78
CA GLY A 72 -3.14 0.15 -15.68
C GLY A 72 -3.58 -1.32 -15.75
N ASN A 73 -4.74 -1.66 -15.18
CA ASN A 73 -5.31 -3.03 -15.29
C ASN A 73 -5.74 -3.41 -16.71
N LEU A 74 -6.07 -2.44 -17.56
CA LEU A 74 -6.49 -2.68 -18.96
C LEU A 74 -5.28 -2.70 -19.89
N THR A 75 -4.28 -1.88 -19.58
CA THR A 75 -3.07 -1.69 -20.42
C THR A 75 -1.92 -2.58 -20.00
N HIS A 76 -1.99 -3.26 -18.84
CA HIS A 76 -0.92 -4.04 -18.22
C HIS A 76 0.38 -3.23 -17.98
N ILE A 77 0.25 -1.90 -17.91
CA ILE A 77 1.38 -1.00 -17.63
C ILE A 77 1.58 -0.91 -16.13
N GLU A 78 2.81 -1.14 -15.68
CA GLU A 78 3.15 -1.03 -14.26
C GLU A 78 3.00 0.41 -13.76
N PRO A 79 2.43 0.61 -12.56
CA PRO A 79 2.25 1.94 -11.97
C PRO A 79 3.55 2.75 -11.86
N GLY A 80 4.67 2.09 -11.60
CA GLY A 80 5.99 2.73 -11.55
C GLY A 80 6.38 3.38 -12.88
N LEU A 81 6.10 2.71 -14.00
CA LEU A 81 6.37 3.25 -15.32
C LEU A 81 5.48 4.48 -15.62
N VAL A 82 4.19 4.40 -15.25
CA VAL A 82 3.26 5.54 -15.39
C VAL A 82 3.76 6.75 -14.59
N ALA A 83 4.24 6.54 -13.35
CA ALA A 83 4.75 7.59 -12.50
C ALA A 83 6.02 8.25 -13.10
N ILE A 84 6.98 7.45 -13.58
CA ILE A 84 8.23 7.96 -14.17
C ILE A 84 7.93 8.73 -15.47
N CYS A 85 7.10 8.18 -16.35
CA CYS A 85 6.69 8.87 -17.58
C CYS A 85 5.93 10.17 -17.26
N GLY A 86 5.08 10.16 -16.25
CA GLY A 86 4.35 11.33 -15.77
C GLY A 86 5.29 12.42 -15.24
N ALA A 87 6.29 12.05 -14.45
CA ALA A 87 7.29 12.97 -13.93
C ALA A 87 8.11 13.61 -15.07
N PHE A 88 8.52 12.82 -16.05
CA PHE A 88 9.23 13.30 -17.23
C PHE A 88 8.35 14.25 -18.06
N LEU A 89 7.10 13.88 -18.32
CA LEU A 89 6.15 14.72 -19.04
C LEU A 89 5.88 16.04 -18.30
N MET A 90 5.73 15.99 -16.97
CA MET A 90 5.56 17.16 -16.12
C MET A 90 6.75 18.13 -16.26
N THR A 91 7.98 17.59 -16.24
CA THR A 91 9.20 18.37 -16.40
C THR A 91 9.25 19.10 -17.74
N LEU A 92 8.90 18.41 -18.82
CA LEU A 92 8.88 18.99 -20.17
C LEU A 92 7.78 20.06 -20.32
N VAL A 93 6.55 19.74 -19.92
CA VAL A 93 5.39 20.61 -20.12
C VAL A 93 5.44 21.86 -19.25
N CYS A 94 5.92 21.71 -18.00
CA CYS A 94 6.08 22.82 -17.08
C CYS A 94 7.44 23.53 -17.22
N ARG A 95 8.31 23.09 -18.13
CA ARG A 95 9.65 23.64 -18.35
C ARG A 95 10.44 23.75 -17.04
N LEU A 96 10.42 22.68 -16.25
CA LEU A 96 11.17 22.61 -15.01
C LEU A 96 12.64 22.28 -15.30
N SER A 97 13.54 22.77 -14.46
CA SER A 97 14.94 22.34 -14.49
C SER A 97 15.06 20.91 -13.99
N VAL A 98 15.67 20.02 -14.77
CA VAL A 98 15.91 18.63 -14.36
C VAL A 98 16.77 18.58 -13.10
N ALA A 99 17.74 19.48 -12.97
CA ALA A 99 18.60 19.55 -11.79
C ALA A 99 17.80 19.87 -10.51
N GLU A 100 16.93 20.90 -10.57
CA GLU A 100 16.05 21.24 -9.45
C GLU A 100 15.07 20.12 -9.09
N MET A 101 14.63 19.36 -10.09
CA MET A 101 13.73 18.23 -9.85
C MET A 101 14.47 17.07 -9.18
N LEU A 102 15.70 16.76 -9.63
CA LEU A 102 16.51 15.71 -9.01
C LEU A 102 16.94 16.07 -7.58
N GLU A 103 17.15 17.34 -7.27
CA GLU A 103 17.46 17.80 -5.93
C GLU A 103 16.29 17.57 -4.95
N LYS A 104 15.05 17.62 -5.44
CA LYS A 104 13.84 17.38 -4.62
C LYS A 104 13.51 15.90 -4.43
N VAL A 105 14.21 15.00 -5.09
CA VAL A 105 14.04 13.56 -4.91
C VAL A 105 14.62 13.15 -3.56
N GLU A 106 13.82 12.42 -2.78
CA GLU A 106 14.25 11.87 -1.49
C GLU A 106 15.19 10.66 -1.67
N TRP A 107 16.42 10.92 -2.08
CA TRP A 107 17.42 9.88 -2.33
C TRP A 107 17.66 8.98 -1.14
N THR A 108 17.59 9.53 0.07
CA THR A 108 17.73 8.77 1.31
C THR A 108 16.69 7.66 1.40
N THR A 109 15.44 7.98 1.10
CA THR A 109 14.32 7.01 1.10
C THR A 109 14.53 5.95 0.02
N ILE A 110 14.94 6.34 -1.17
CA ILE A 110 15.22 5.39 -2.27
C ILE A 110 16.34 4.43 -1.89
N LEU A 111 17.45 4.94 -1.37
CA LEU A 111 18.59 4.11 -0.94
C LEU A 111 18.23 3.19 0.23
N PHE A 112 17.42 3.69 1.17
CA PHE A 112 16.88 2.87 2.25
C PHE A 112 16.09 1.68 1.72
N PHE A 113 15.16 1.90 0.78
CA PHE A 113 14.39 0.81 0.18
C PHE A 113 15.26 -0.15 -0.64
N CYS A 114 16.25 0.35 -1.37
CA CYS A 114 17.21 -0.52 -2.07
C CYS A 114 17.93 -1.46 -1.09
N GLY A 115 18.41 -0.94 0.02
CA GLY A 115 19.04 -1.74 1.08
C GLY A 115 18.07 -2.75 1.71
N LEU A 116 16.86 -2.31 2.00
CA LEU A 116 15.80 -3.16 2.56
C LEU A 116 15.46 -4.33 1.63
N PHE A 117 15.21 -4.07 0.35
CA PHE A 117 14.93 -5.12 -0.63
C PHE A 117 16.09 -6.11 -0.79
N THR A 118 17.31 -5.61 -0.75
CA THR A 118 18.51 -6.46 -0.80
C THR A 118 18.58 -7.39 0.41
N MET A 119 18.31 -6.88 1.62
CA MET A 119 18.27 -7.70 2.84
C MET A 119 17.16 -8.73 2.81
N ILE A 120 15.95 -8.35 2.41
CA ILE A 120 14.81 -9.27 2.31
C ILE A 120 15.09 -10.36 1.28
N GLY A 121 15.62 -10.01 0.11
CA GLY A 121 16.02 -11.00 -0.90
C GLY A 121 17.10 -11.96 -0.39
N ALA A 122 18.08 -11.48 0.37
CA ALA A 122 19.08 -12.34 0.98
C ALA A 122 18.48 -13.30 2.02
N LEU A 123 17.51 -12.85 2.84
CA LEU A 123 16.81 -13.71 3.81
C LEU A 123 15.94 -14.76 3.10
N GLU A 124 15.29 -14.40 2.01
CA GLU A 124 14.48 -15.30 1.19
C GLU A 124 15.34 -16.40 0.57
N LEU A 125 16.45 -16.04 -0.08
CA LEU A 125 17.38 -16.99 -0.68
C LEU A 125 18.01 -17.97 0.34
N ASN A 126 18.17 -17.54 1.60
CA ASN A 126 18.65 -18.40 2.68
C ASN A 126 17.55 -19.22 3.36
N GLY A 127 16.31 -19.17 2.87
CA GLY A 127 15.19 -19.95 3.39
C GLY A 127 14.75 -19.54 4.81
N VAL A 128 15.10 -18.33 5.25
CA VAL A 128 14.74 -17.86 6.60
C VAL A 128 13.22 -17.73 6.72
N PHE A 129 12.55 -17.18 5.72
CA PHE A 129 11.09 -17.04 5.72
C PHE A 129 10.38 -18.39 5.71
N THR A 130 10.91 -19.37 5.00
CA THR A 130 10.38 -20.75 5.00
C THR A 130 10.45 -21.35 6.41
N LYS A 131 11.58 -21.20 7.11
CA LYS A 131 11.73 -21.68 8.50
C LYS A 131 10.78 -20.98 9.46
N LEU A 132 10.65 -19.65 9.34
CA LEU A 132 9.72 -18.88 10.16
C LEU A 132 8.27 -19.25 9.87
N GLY A 133 7.91 -19.48 8.61
CA GLY A 133 6.60 -19.93 8.20
C GLY A 133 6.25 -21.30 8.81
N HIS A 134 7.15 -22.27 8.72
CA HIS A 134 6.97 -23.58 9.36
C HIS A 134 6.80 -23.45 10.87
N LEU A 135 7.63 -22.67 11.54
CA LEU A 135 7.51 -22.42 12.99
C LEU A 135 6.14 -21.82 13.33
N MET A 136 5.64 -20.88 12.53
CA MET A 136 4.34 -20.26 12.74
C MET A 136 3.20 -21.28 12.58
N VAL A 137 3.27 -22.16 11.58
CA VAL A 137 2.29 -23.22 11.37
C VAL A 137 2.33 -24.25 12.50
N GLU A 138 3.50 -24.61 13.01
CA GLU A 138 3.65 -25.49 14.17
C GLU A 138 3.05 -24.86 15.44
N MET A 139 3.36 -23.58 15.72
CA MET A 139 2.80 -22.86 16.87
C MET A 139 1.27 -22.77 16.84
N THR A 140 0.70 -22.69 15.66
CA THR A 140 -0.75 -22.63 15.45
C THR A 140 -1.38 -24.02 15.31
N GLN A 141 -0.59 -25.08 15.38
CA GLN A 141 -1.03 -26.48 15.17
C GLN A 141 -1.80 -26.65 13.84
N GLY A 142 -1.40 -25.90 12.81
CA GLY A 142 -2.07 -25.90 11.51
C GLY A 142 -3.45 -25.24 11.50
N ASN A 143 -3.82 -24.53 12.55
CA ASN A 143 -5.10 -23.81 12.61
C ASN A 143 -5.01 -22.51 11.79
N PHE A 144 -5.71 -22.47 10.66
CA PHE A 144 -5.69 -21.35 9.72
C PHE A 144 -6.19 -20.03 10.34
N ALA A 145 -7.30 -20.08 11.10
CA ALA A 145 -7.86 -18.91 11.76
C ALA A 145 -6.90 -18.31 12.80
N LEU A 146 -6.22 -19.16 13.57
CA LEU A 146 -5.22 -18.72 14.53
C LEU A 146 -4.01 -18.11 13.83
N THR A 147 -3.57 -18.68 12.72
CA THR A 147 -2.48 -18.13 11.90
C THR A 147 -2.83 -16.72 11.37
N MET A 148 -4.05 -16.53 10.86
CA MET A 148 -4.54 -15.21 10.44
C MET A 148 -4.53 -14.20 11.59
N MET A 149 -4.96 -14.60 12.78
CA MET A 149 -4.97 -13.74 13.97
C MET A 149 -3.55 -13.36 14.41
N ILE A 150 -2.60 -14.28 14.35
CA ILE A 150 -1.19 -14.00 14.66
C ILE A 150 -0.59 -13.03 13.63
N ILE A 151 -0.89 -13.21 12.33
CA ILE A 151 -0.44 -12.27 11.29
C ILE A 151 -1.05 -10.89 11.53
N LEU A 152 -2.35 -10.80 11.79
CA LEU A 152 -3.06 -9.54 12.00
C LEU A 152 -2.49 -8.78 13.21
N TRP A 153 -2.47 -9.40 14.37
CA TRP A 153 -2.01 -8.76 15.60
C TRP A 153 -0.49 -8.56 15.63
N GLY A 154 0.27 -9.52 15.08
CA GLY A 154 1.71 -9.38 14.92
C GLY A 154 2.07 -8.21 14.00
N ALA A 155 1.38 -8.08 12.87
CA ALA A 155 1.54 -6.94 11.97
C ALA A 155 1.12 -5.62 12.65
N ALA A 156 0.02 -5.58 13.40
CA ALA A 156 -0.42 -4.38 14.12
C ALA A 156 0.61 -3.91 15.17
N ILE A 157 1.14 -4.84 15.97
CA ILE A 157 2.15 -4.52 16.98
C ILE A 157 3.46 -4.04 16.33
N LEU A 158 3.89 -4.73 15.28
CA LEU A 158 5.13 -4.36 14.58
C LEU A 158 4.97 -3.04 13.82
N SER A 159 3.81 -2.79 13.21
CA SER A 159 3.50 -1.56 12.49
C SER A 159 3.48 -0.33 13.40
N ALA A 160 3.15 -0.50 14.68
CA ALA A 160 3.24 0.59 15.65
C ALA A 160 4.69 1.08 15.91
N VAL A 161 5.69 0.29 15.53
CA VAL A 161 7.12 0.60 15.75
C VAL A 161 7.88 0.79 14.45
N VAL A 162 7.53 0.00 13.43
CA VAL A 162 8.17 -0.02 12.11
C VAL A 162 7.21 0.56 11.09
N ASP A 163 7.72 1.35 10.15
CA ASP A 163 6.91 1.88 9.05
C ASP A 163 6.19 0.75 8.28
N ASN A 164 4.95 0.99 7.87
CA ASN A 164 4.06 -0.01 7.25
C ASN A 164 4.65 -0.62 5.98
N ILE A 165 5.33 0.17 5.15
CA ILE A 165 5.86 -0.30 3.87
C ILE A 165 6.95 -1.35 4.06
N PRO A 166 8.01 -1.12 4.86
CA PRO A 166 9.01 -2.13 5.19
C PRO A 166 8.42 -3.41 5.78
N LEU A 167 7.47 -3.26 6.70
CA LEU A 167 6.82 -4.38 7.36
C LEU A 167 6.06 -5.26 6.35
N VAL A 168 5.21 -4.65 5.53
CA VAL A 168 4.41 -5.39 4.53
C VAL A 168 5.33 -6.13 3.56
N ILE A 169 6.39 -5.47 3.08
CA ILE A 169 7.35 -6.09 2.14
C ILE A 169 8.05 -7.30 2.77
N ALA A 170 8.45 -7.21 4.04
CA ALA A 170 9.09 -8.32 4.75
C ALA A 170 8.12 -9.48 5.04
N MET A 171 6.83 -9.19 5.24
CA MET A 171 5.81 -10.20 5.54
C MET A 171 5.31 -10.96 4.31
N ILE A 172 5.43 -10.40 3.10
CA ILE A 172 5.00 -11.05 1.86
C ILE A 172 5.69 -12.41 1.66
N PRO A 173 7.03 -12.55 1.70
CA PRO A 173 7.70 -13.83 1.57
C PRO A 173 7.31 -14.83 2.66
N LEU A 174 7.11 -14.36 3.89
CA LEU A 174 6.67 -15.19 5.01
C LEU A 174 5.27 -15.78 4.73
N ILE A 175 4.31 -14.95 4.32
CA ILE A 175 2.95 -15.42 3.99
C ILE A 175 3.01 -16.40 2.82
N ASN A 176 3.77 -16.08 1.79
CA ASN A 176 3.91 -16.96 0.64
C ASN A 176 4.49 -18.33 1.00
N SER A 177 5.38 -18.41 1.99
CA SER A 177 5.98 -19.68 2.42
C SER A 177 4.99 -20.64 3.12
N ILE A 178 3.91 -20.11 3.70
CA ILE A 178 2.92 -20.92 4.42
C ILE A 178 1.73 -21.35 3.55
N ILE A 179 1.47 -20.66 2.44
CA ILE A 179 0.35 -20.96 1.53
C ILE A 179 0.37 -22.44 1.06
N PRO A 180 1.50 -23.01 0.58
CA PRO A 180 1.54 -24.41 0.17
C PRO A 180 1.16 -25.39 1.28
N THR A 181 1.57 -25.11 2.51
CA THR A 181 1.26 -25.95 3.68
C THR A 181 -0.26 -25.99 3.95
N PHE A 182 -0.92 -24.82 3.90
CA PHE A 182 -2.37 -24.76 4.07
C PHE A 182 -3.13 -25.30 2.86
N ALA A 183 -2.64 -25.11 1.64
CA ALA A 183 -3.22 -25.70 0.44
C ALA A 183 -3.25 -27.23 0.52
N LYS A 184 -2.15 -27.82 0.99
CA LYS A 184 -2.06 -29.27 1.20
C LYS A 184 -2.97 -29.76 2.33
N SER A 185 -3.00 -29.06 3.47
CA SER A 185 -3.77 -29.50 4.64
C SER A 185 -5.28 -29.32 4.46
N MET A 186 -5.75 -28.26 3.78
CA MET A 186 -7.16 -27.94 3.63
C MET A 186 -7.80 -28.55 2.39
N TYR A 187 -7.06 -28.63 1.29
CA TYR A 187 -7.58 -29.03 -0.01
C TYR A 187 -6.86 -30.24 -0.62
N GLY A 188 -5.78 -30.72 0.00
CA GLY A 188 -4.96 -31.81 -0.56
C GLY A 188 -4.18 -31.41 -1.80
N ILE A 189 -3.99 -30.09 -2.05
CA ILE A 189 -3.30 -29.57 -3.23
C ILE A 189 -1.82 -29.43 -2.92
N ASP A 190 -0.99 -30.22 -3.60
CA ASP A 190 0.46 -30.07 -3.54
C ASP A 190 0.89 -28.94 -4.51
N MET A 191 1.36 -27.84 -3.94
CA MET A 191 1.88 -26.71 -4.68
C MET A 191 3.42 -26.83 -4.80
N PRO A 192 4.01 -26.52 -5.97
CA PRO A 192 5.46 -26.48 -6.10
C PRO A 192 6.06 -25.36 -5.24
N GLU A 193 7.28 -25.52 -4.76
CA GLU A 193 7.96 -24.48 -3.96
C GLU A 193 8.18 -23.18 -4.75
N ASP A 194 8.36 -23.29 -6.05
CA ASP A 194 8.56 -22.18 -6.99
C ASP A 194 7.26 -21.63 -7.59
N TYR A 195 6.10 -21.91 -6.99
CA TYR A 195 4.79 -21.56 -7.54
C TYR A 195 4.60 -20.06 -7.87
N LEU A 196 5.37 -19.17 -7.26
CA LEU A 196 5.36 -17.73 -7.54
C LEU A 196 6.19 -17.33 -8.76
N THR A 197 7.29 -18.05 -9.01
CA THR A 197 8.22 -17.77 -10.10
C THR A 197 7.91 -18.59 -11.35
N ASN A 198 7.18 -19.68 -11.17
CA ASN A 198 6.75 -20.56 -12.25
C ASN A 198 5.54 -19.98 -12.99
N THR A 199 5.79 -19.27 -14.07
CA THR A 199 4.75 -18.63 -14.89
C THR A 199 3.78 -19.63 -15.52
N ALA A 200 4.12 -20.91 -15.58
CA ALA A 200 3.24 -21.98 -16.09
C ALA A 200 2.28 -22.51 -15.01
N TYR A 201 2.52 -22.21 -13.73
CA TYR A 201 1.67 -22.67 -12.64
C TYR A 201 0.60 -21.61 -12.31
N ALA A 202 -0.66 -21.97 -12.56
CA ALA A 202 -1.80 -21.14 -12.14
C ALA A 202 -2.22 -21.57 -10.72
N ILE A 203 -2.23 -20.60 -9.80
CA ILE A 203 -2.72 -20.85 -8.44
C ILE A 203 -4.21 -21.23 -8.53
N PRO A 204 -4.62 -22.38 -7.96
CA PRO A 204 -6.04 -22.77 -7.94
C PRO A 204 -6.91 -21.69 -7.29
N THR A 205 -8.09 -21.47 -7.83
CA THR A 205 -9.01 -20.42 -7.36
C THR A 205 -9.35 -20.58 -5.88
N GLU A 206 -9.55 -21.82 -5.43
CA GLU A 206 -9.84 -22.17 -4.03
C GLU A 206 -8.69 -21.74 -3.09
N VAL A 207 -7.45 -21.95 -3.50
CA VAL A 207 -6.27 -21.51 -2.73
C VAL A 207 -6.15 -19.98 -2.76
N ALA A 208 -6.41 -19.35 -3.91
CA ALA A 208 -6.34 -17.90 -4.04
C ALA A 208 -7.39 -17.21 -3.14
N GLU A 209 -8.65 -17.62 -3.21
CA GLU A 209 -9.76 -16.97 -2.51
C GLU A 209 -9.83 -17.30 -1.04
N HIS A 210 -9.55 -18.56 -0.64
CA HIS A 210 -9.77 -19.02 0.74
C HIS A 210 -8.50 -19.09 1.59
N ILE A 211 -7.32 -19.01 0.99
CA ILE A 211 -6.05 -19.04 1.74
C ILE A 211 -5.26 -17.75 1.51
N ARG A 212 -4.89 -17.48 0.25
CA ARG A 212 -4.01 -16.37 -0.07
C ARG A 212 -4.64 -15.03 0.27
N GLU A 213 -5.83 -14.75 -0.22
CA GLU A 213 -6.50 -13.47 0.02
C GLU A 213 -6.74 -13.19 1.52
N PRO A 214 -7.30 -14.09 2.34
CA PRO A 214 -7.50 -13.84 3.76
C PRO A 214 -6.20 -13.58 4.54
N LEU A 215 -5.10 -14.26 4.20
CA LEU A 215 -3.79 -14.02 4.83
C LEU A 215 -3.26 -12.62 4.48
N PHE A 216 -3.36 -12.21 3.22
CA PHE A 216 -2.95 -10.86 2.81
C PHE A 216 -3.89 -9.77 3.36
N TRP A 217 -5.19 -10.05 3.51
CA TRP A 217 -6.11 -9.14 4.18
C TRP A 217 -5.78 -8.99 5.67
N SER A 218 -5.40 -10.07 6.34
CA SER A 218 -4.97 -10.03 7.74
C SER A 218 -3.71 -9.17 7.90
N LEU A 219 -2.74 -9.30 6.99
CA LEU A 219 -1.56 -8.45 6.96
C LEU A 219 -1.92 -6.97 6.71
N ALA A 220 -2.74 -6.70 5.70
CA ALA A 220 -3.12 -5.33 5.33
C ALA A 220 -3.86 -4.63 6.47
N LEU A 221 -4.82 -5.30 7.09
CA LEU A 221 -5.55 -4.76 8.23
C LEU A 221 -4.64 -4.56 9.45
N GLY A 222 -3.76 -5.53 9.75
CA GLY A 222 -2.80 -5.40 10.84
C GLY A 222 -1.86 -4.22 10.63
N ALA A 223 -1.27 -4.09 9.46
CA ALA A 223 -0.38 -2.97 9.13
C ALA A 223 -1.08 -1.60 9.19
N CYS A 224 -2.38 -1.53 8.92
CA CYS A 224 -3.16 -0.28 9.04
C CYS A 224 -3.60 0.05 10.47
N LEU A 225 -3.63 -0.92 11.38
CA LEU A 225 -4.04 -0.73 12.79
C LEU A 225 -2.92 -0.21 13.68
N GLY A 226 -1.65 -0.50 13.35
CA GLY A 226 -0.46 -0.01 14.05
C GLY A 226 -0.02 1.34 13.56
#